data_fe1120627185846e295c072cff070482
#
_entry.id   fe1120627185846e295c072cff070482
#
_cell.length_a   1.000
_cell.length_b   1.000
_cell.length_c   1.000
_cell.angle_alpha   90.00
_cell.angle_beta   90.00
_cell.angle_gamma   90.00
#
_symmetry.space_group_name_H-M   'P 1'
#
loop_
_entity.id
_entity.type
_entity.pdbx_description
1 polymer ?
#
loop_
_entity_poly.entity_id
_entity_poly.type
_entity_poly.pdbx_seq_one_letter_code
_entity_poly.pdbx_strand_id
1 'polypeptide(L)'
;QGVLLPGRVGDTQHVITEFGPLNGMLATECDGGSCALLDAGTPVEVLLRPDDVLHDDDAALRAEVVAKAFRGAEFLYTLQLPSGARVLSLVPSHHNHAIGEMIGIRLDVDHVVAFRA
;
A
#
# COMPACT_ATOMS: atom_id res chain seq x y z
N GLN A 1 -11.68 -7.45 0.88
CA GLN A 1 -10.33 -8.05 0.94
C GLN A 1 -9.29 -6.96 1.04
N GLY A 2 -8.47 -6.99 2.07
CA GLY A 2 -7.46 -5.98 2.29
C GLY A 2 -6.31 -6.53 3.11
N VAL A 3 -5.19 -5.81 3.10
CA VAL A 3 -4.02 -6.13 3.91
C VAL A 3 -3.60 -4.91 4.72
N LEU A 4 -2.96 -5.15 5.87
CA LEU A 4 -2.40 -4.10 6.70
C LEU A 4 -0.89 -4.03 6.45
N LEU A 5 -0.42 -2.85 6.07
CA LEU A 5 0.99 -2.61 5.82
C LEU A 5 1.56 -1.77 6.97
N PRO A 6 2.66 -2.20 7.61
CA PRO A 6 3.28 -1.41 8.67
C PRO A 6 3.82 -0.08 8.15
N GLY A 7 3.70 0.94 8.97
CA GLY A 7 4.26 2.26 8.70
C GLY A 7 4.54 2.99 9.99
N ARG A 8 4.98 4.23 9.87
CA ARG A 8 5.22 5.12 11.01
C ARG A 8 4.91 6.55 10.65
N VAL A 9 4.71 7.36 11.66
CA VAL A 9 4.51 8.81 11.46
C VAL A 9 5.88 9.46 11.32
N GLY A 10 6.09 10.21 10.24
CA GLY A 10 7.31 10.98 10.02
C GLY A 10 7.29 12.35 10.68
N ASP A 11 8.40 13.09 10.54
CA ASP A 11 8.58 14.40 11.17
C ASP A 11 7.55 15.44 10.73
N THR A 12 7.01 15.31 9.53
CA THR A 12 5.95 16.19 9.01
C THR A 12 4.55 15.66 9.31
N GLN A 13 4.44 14.64 10.17
CA GLN A 13 3.20 13.96 10.54
C GLN A 13 2.48 13.28 9.38
N HIS A 14 3.20 13.06 8.28
CA HIS A 14 2.75 12.20 7.19
C HIS A 14 3.10 10.75 7.49
N VAL A 15 2.29 9.84 6.96
CA VAL A 15 2.55 8.40 7.10
C VAL A 15 3.72 8.02 6.18
N ILE A 16 4.67 7.26 6.73
CA ILE A 16 5.81 6.71 5.98
C ILE A 16 5.70 5.19 6.01
N THR A 17 5.73 4.58 4.83
CA THR A 17 5.69 3.12 4.66
C THR A 17 6.86 2.69 3.78
N GLU A 18 6.90 1.42 3.43
CA GLU A 18 7.87 0.90 2.46
C GLU A 18 7.71 1.56 1.08
N PHE A 19 6.52 2.07 0.75
CA PHE A 19 6.29 2.88 -0.44
C PHE A 19 6.88 4.29 -0.33
N GLY A 20 7.48 4.64 0.80
CA GLY A 20 7.99 5.96 1.08
C GLY A 20 6.95 6.85 1.78
N PRO A 21 7.22 8.16 1.87
CA PRO A 21 6.26 9.10 2.45
C PRO A 21 4.99 9.14 1.61
N LEU A 22 3.84 9.05 2.28
CA LEU A 22 2.53 9.17 1.63
C LEU A 22 2.11 10.64 1.67
N ASN A 23 2.55 11.40 0.68
CA ASN A 23 2.26 12.83 0.59
C ASN A 23 0.74 13.06 0.51
N GLY A 24 0.24 14.03 1.28
CA GLY A 24 -1.19 14.31 1.33
C GLY A 24 -1.96 13.47 2.35
N MET A 25 -1.31 12.47 2.95
CA MET A 25 -1.94 11.64 3.98
C MET A 25 -1.33 11.95 5.34
N LEU A 26 -2.04 12.77 6.12
CA LEU A 26 -1.64 13.07 7.50
C LEU A 26 -2.13 11.96 8.43
N ALA A 27 -1.27 11.56 9.36
CA ALA A 27 -1.62 10.55 10.36
C ALA A 27 -2.43 11.19 11.48
N THR A 28 -3.72 10.84 11.57
CA THR A 28 -4.61 11.38 12.59
C THR A 28 -5.27 10.26 13.37
N GLU A 29 -5.65 10.57 14.61
CA GLU A 29 -6.47 9.70 15.45
C GLU A 29 -7.69 10.50 15.88
N CYS A 30 -8.86 9.91 15.72
CA CYS A 30 -10.12 10.56 16.06
C CYS A 30 -10.78 9.86 17.23
N ASP A 31 -11.29 10.64 18.19
CA ASP A 31 -11.98 10.15 19.37
C ASP A 31 -13.13 11.10 19.70
N GLY A 32 -14.35 10.58 19.76
CA GLY A 32 -15.54 11.35 20.14
C GLY A 32 -15.80 12.58 19.28
N GLY A 33 -15.45 12.56 18.01
CA GLY A 33 -15.66 13.66 17.09
C GLY A 33 -14.50 14.66 17.03
N SER A 34 -13.47 14.48 17.85
CA SER A 34 -12.24 15.26 17.82
C SER A 34 -11.14 14.47 17.14
N CYS A 35 -10.38 15.10 16.26
CA CYS A 35 -9.26 14.47 15.58
C CYS A 35 -7.98 15.25 15.88
N ALA A 36 -6.90 14.52 16.12
CA ALA A 36 -5.59 15.10 16.39
C ALA A 36 -4.53 14.39 15.54
N LEU A 37 -3.48 15.11 15.15
CA LEU A 37 -2.35 14.51 14.47
C LEU A 37 -1.57 13.61 15.43
N LEU A 38 -1.12 12.47 14.93
CA LEU A 38 -0.27 11.56 15.71
C LEU A 38 1.17 12.11 15.73
N ASP A 39 1.86 11.84 16.85
CA ASP A 39 3.25 12.27 17.00
C ASP A 39 4.20 11.51 16.08
N ALA A 40 5.27 12.18 15.68
CA ALA A 40 6.33 11.56 14.89
C ALA A 40 6.88 10.32 15.60
N GLY A 41 7.12 9.27 14.84
CA GLY A 41 7.60 7.98 15.36
C GLY A 41 6.50 7.03 15.78
N THR A 42 5.24 7.46 15.85
CA THR A 42 4.13 6.58 16.22
C THR A 42 3.98 5.47 15.17
N PRO A 43 3.98 4.17 15.59
CA PRO A 43 3.73 3.08 14.64
C PRO A 43 2.27 3.08 14.21
N VAL A 44 2.06 2.85 12.91
CA VAL A 44 0.71 2.79 12.32
C VAL A 44 0.62 1.61 11.38
N GLU A 45 -0.60 1.25 11.01
CA GLU A 45 -0.88 0.27 9.98
C GLU A 45 -1.75 0.91 8.90
N VAL A 46 -1.38 0.71 7.65
CA VAL A 46 -2.11 1.26 6.51
C VAL A 46 -2.93 0.14 5.90
N LEU A 47 -4.24 0.34 5.81
CA LEU A 47 -5.13 -0.63 5.16
C LEU A 47 -5.05 -0.43 3.65
N LEU A 48 -4.60 -1.46 2.95
CA LEU A 48 -4.51 -1.46 1.49
C LEU A 48 -5.49 -2.45 0.90
N ARG A 49 -6.27 -1.99 -0.06
CA ARG A 49 -7.14 -2.83 -0.87
C ARG A 49 -6.45 -3.11 -2.20
N PRO A 50 -6.88 -4.15 -2.94
CA PRO A 50 -6.26 -4.44 -4.24
C PRO A 50 -6.31 -3.27 -5.22
N ASP A 51 -7.33 -2.41 -5.14
CA ASP A 51 -7.46 -1.23 -6.00
C ASP A 51 -6.51 -0.10 -5.64
N ASP A 52 -5.94 -0.11 -4.44
CA ASP A 52 -5.08 0.96 -3.95
C ASP A 52 -3.62 0.81 -4.41
N VAL A 53 -3.24 -0.39 -4.85
CA VAL A 53 -1.87 -0.69 -5.29
C VAL A 53 -1.85 -0.69 -6.81
N LEU A 54 -1.18 0.30 -7.40
CA LEU A 54 -1.16 0.52 -8.84
C LEU A 54 0.16 0.09 -9.45
N HIS A 55 0.09 -0.51 -10.64
CA HIS A 55 1.28 -0.83 -11.42
C HIS A 55 1.83 0.47 -12.03
N ASP A 56 3.12 0.70 -11.83
CA ASP A 56 3.80 1.89 -12.34
C ASP A 56 5.25 1.54 -12.67
N ASP A 57 5.56 1.43 -13.95
CA ASP A 57 6.89 1.04 -14.41
C ASP A 57 7.97 2.06 -14.01
N ASP A 58 7.58 3.31 -13.76
CA ASP A 58 8.50 4.37 -13.34
C ASP A 58 8.69 4.43 -11.83
N ALA A 59 7.95 3.62 -11.06
CA ALA A 59 8.07 3.61 -9.61
C ALA A 59 9.40 3.02 -9.17
N ALA A 60 9.99 3.61 -8.13
CA ALA A 60 11.24 3.11 -7.55
C ALA A 60 11.03 1.80 -6.80
N LEU A 61 9.88 1.64 -6.15
CA LEU A 61 9.59 0.42 -5.41
C LEU A 61 9.19 -0.68 -6.36
N ARG A 62 9.87 -1.82 -6.26
CA ARG A 62 9.59 -3.00 -7.05
C ARG A 62 9.18 -4.14 -6.15
N ALA A 63 8.21 -4.91 -6.62
CA ALA A 63 7.71 -6.07 -5.89
C ALA A 63 7.70 -7.30 -6.78
N GLU A 64 7.82 -8.47 -6.16
CA GLU A 64 7.81 -9.74 -6.88
C GLU A 64 6.40 -10.29 -6.93
N VAL A 65 5.98 -10.76 -8.11
CA VAL A 65 4.70 -11.49 -8.25
C VAL A 65 4.89 -12.88 -7.67
N VAL A 66 4.26 -13.15 -6.51
CA VAL A 66 4.39 -14.46 -5.84
C VAL A 66 3.16 -15.33 -6.00
N ALA A 67 2.01 -14.74 -6.35
CA ALA A 67 0.79 -15.49 -6.64
C ALA A 67 -0.09 -14.68 -7.59
N LYS A 68 -0.96 -15.37 -8.30
CA LYS A 68 -1.82 -14.77 -9.32
C LYS A 68 -3.13 -15.56 -9.39
N ALA A 69 -4.27 -14.86 -9.33
CA ALA A 69 -5.58 -15.48 -9.46
C ALA A 69 -6.38 -14.73 -10.53
N PHE A 70 -6.97 -15.49 -11.45
CA PHE A 70 -7.81 -14.93 -12.50
C PHE A 70 -9.20 -14.61 -11.93
N ARG A 71 -9.65 -13.38 -12.14
CA ARG A 71 -10.95 -12.87 -11.68
C ARG A 71 -11.77 -12.34 -12.85
N GLY A 72 -11.94 -13.13 -13.91
CA GLY A 72 -12.67 -12.71 -15.10
C GLY A 72 -11.92 -11.69 -15.92
N ALA A 73 -12.28 -10.41 -15.85
CA ALA A 73 -11.61 -9.34 -16.60
C ALA A 73 -10.29 -8.90 -15.98
N GLU A 74 -9.93 -9.42 -14.80
CA GLU A 74 -8.78 -8.94 -14.03
C GLU A 74 -8.01 -10.09 -13.40
N PHE A 75 -6.71 -9.84 -13.14
CA PHE A 75 -5.90 -10.70 -12.29
C PHE A 75 -5.75 -10.07 -10.91
N LEU A 76 -5.91 -10.89 -9.87
CA LEU A 76 -5.55 -10.51 -8.51
C LEU A 76 -4.14 -11.02 -8.24
N TYR A 77 -3.18 -10.12 -8.14
CA TYR A 77 -1.80 -10.44 -7.84
C TYR A 77 -1.52 -10.34 -6.35
N THR A 78 -0.75 -11.29 -5.82
CA THR A 78 -0.10 -11.14 -4.53
C THR A 78 1.34 -10.74 -4.82
N LEU A 79 1.75 -9.59 -4.30
CA LEU A 79 3.06 -9.00 -4.53
C LEU A 79 3.85 -8.97 -3.23
N GLN A 80 5.12 -9.39 -3.29
CA GLN A 80 6.00 -9.37 -2.13
C GLN A 80 6.97 -8.20 -2.26
N LEU A 81 6.97 -7.34 -1.23
CA LEU A 81 7.86 -6.19 -1.15
C LEU A 81 9.26 -6.63 -0.69
N PRO A 82 10.30 -5.81 -0.88
CA PRO A 82 11.65 -6.15 -0.43
C PRO A 82 11.76 -6.52 1.05
N SER A 83 10.92 -5.96 1.91
CA SER A 83 10.89 -6.29 3.33
C SER A 83 10.30 -7.67 3.63
N GLY A 84 9.65 -8.29 2.66
CA GLY A 84 8.89 -9.52 2.86
C GLY A 84 7.39 -9.28 3.09
N ALA A 85 6.97 -8.04 3.30
CA ALA A 85 5.55 -7.73 3.40
C ALA A 85 4.84 -8.02 2.08
N ARG A 86 3.58 -8.43 2.16
CA ARG A 86 2.80 -8.77 0.97
C ARG A 86 1.60 -7.84 0.82
N VAL A 87 1.33 -7.44 -0.40
CA VAL A 87 0.19 -6.62 -0.76
C VAL A 87 -0.56 -7.25 -1.92
N LEU A 88 -1.80 -6.84 -2.12
CA LEU A 88 -2.63 -7.32 -3.22
C LEU A 88 -2.80 -6.21 -4.25
N SER A 89 -2.85 -6.57 -5.52
CA SER A 89 -3.08 -5.62 -6.60
C SER A 89 -4.01 -6.23 -7.64
N LEU A 90 -5.03 -5.48 -8.04
CA LEU A 90 -5.99 -5.89 -9.06
C LEU A 90 -5.61 -5.20 -10.37
N VAL A 91 -5.30 -5.99 -11.40
CA VAL A 91 -4.76 -5.49 -12.67
C VAL A 91 -5.60 -6.05 -13.82
N PRO A 92 -5.94 -5.24 -14.84
CA PRO A 92 -6.68 -5.74 -15.99
C PRO A 92 -6.00 -6.96 -16.62
N SER A 93 -6.79 -7.91 -17.10
CA SER A 93 -6.26 -9.21 -17.57
C SER A 93 -5.35 -9.09 -18.79
N HIS A 94 -5.37 -7.98 -19.52
CA HIS A 94 -4.45 -7.77 -20.64
C HIS A 94 -3.02 -7.42 -20.17
N HIS A 95 -2.82 -7.12 -18.89
CA HIS A 95 -1.50 -6.93 -18.29
C HIS A 95 -1.12 -8.20 -17.53
N ASN A 96 -0.64 -9.20 -18.26
CA ASN A 96 -0.32 -10.50 -17.67
C ASN A 96 1.16 -10.57 -17.28
N HIS A 97 1.41 -10.62 -15.98
CA HIS A 97 2.76 -10.76 -15.43
C HIS A 97 2.96 -12.17 -14.90
N ALA A 98 4.14 -12.72 -15.11
CA ALA A 98 4.47 -14.07 -14.66
C ALA A 98 4.83 -14.09 -13.17
N ILE A 99 4.57 -15.21 -12.50
CA ILE A 99 5.06 -15.44 -11.14
C ILE A 99 6.59 -15.38 -11.15
N GLY A 100 7.16 -14.62 -10.22
CA GLY A 100 8.59 -14.35 -10.15
C GLY A 100 9.02 -13.06 -10.85
N GLU A 101 8.13 -12.45 -11.61
CA GLU A 101 8.43 -11.18 -12.27
C GLU A 101 8.46 -10.04 -11.26
N MET A 102 9.39 -9.09 -11.45
CA MET A 102 9.47 -7.87 -10.64
C MET A 102 8.75 -6.74 -11.36
N ILE A 103 7.83 -6.08 -10.69
CA ILE A 103 7.08 -4.96 -11.26
C ILE A 103 7.16 -3.74 -10.35
N GLY A 104 7.14 -2.56 -10.94
CA GLY A 104 7.06 -1.30 -10.19
C GLY A 104 5.64 -1.05 -9.71
N ILE A 105 5.50 -0.56 -8.49
CA ILE A 105 4.19 -0.29 -7.89
C ILE A 105 4.20 1.02 -7.11
N ARG A 106 3.02 1.63 -7.00
CA ARG A 106 2.78 2.82 -6.17
C ARG A 106 1.40 2.73 -5.53
N LEU A 107 1.16 3.59 -4.55
CA LEU A 107 -0.13 3.65 -3.87
C LEU A 107 -0.99 4.80 -4.41
N ASP A 108 -2.29 4.54 -4.51
CA ASP A 108 -3.30 5.59 -4.69
C ASP A 108 -3.67 6.12 -3.30
N VAL A 109 -2.97 7.17 -2.87
CA VAL A 109 -3.06 7.69 -1.50
C VAL A 109 -4.43 8.28 -1.15
N ASP A 110 -5.25 8.62 -2.16
CA ASP A 110 -6.57 9.18 -1.91
C ASP A 110 -7.55 8.16 -1.35
N HIS A 111 -7.22 6.88 -1.43
CA HIS A 111 -8.10 5.78 -1.03
C HIS A 111 -7.61 4.99 0.17
N VAL A 112 -6.41 5.27 0.70
CA VAL A 112 -5.85 4.48 1.79
C VAL A 112 -6.18 5.10 3.15
N VAL A 113 -6.24 4.25 4.17
CA VAL A 113 -6.57 4.64 5.55
C VAL A 113 -5.50 4.08 6.48
N ALA A 114 -5.07 4.88 7.45
CA ALA A 114 -4.08 4.46 8.43
C ALA A 114 -4.70 4.39 9.83
N PHE A 115 -4.25 3.42 10.60
CA PHE A 115 -4.68 3.20 11.98
C PHE A 115 -3.45 3.14 12.88
N ARG A 116 -3.60 3.55 14.14
CA ARG A 116 -2.56 3.32 15.14
C ARG A 116 -2.35 1.81 15.31
N ALA A 117 -1.11 1.39 15.23
CA ALA A 117 -0.76 0.00 15.42
C ALA A 117 -0.87 -0.43 16.88
#